data_8d6794d6fa757c8cd7232b640b745140
#
_entry.id   8d6794d6fa757c8cd7232b640b745140
#
_cell.length_a   1.000
_cell.length_b   1.000
_cell.length_c   1.000
_cell.angle_alpha   90.00
_cell.angle_beta   90.00
_cell.angle_gamma   90.00
#
_symmetry.space_group_name_H-M   'P 1'
#
loop_
_entity.id
_entity.type
_entity.pdbx_description
1 polymer ?
#
loop_
_entity_poly.entity_id
_entity_poly.type
_entity_poly.pdbx_seq_one_letter_code
_entity_poly.pdbx_strand_id
1 'polypeptide(L)'
;MKNHGSETTHWDHPRMSELFQSMADLNAIKFSAYRTGMKLRRLQKCLCLDLLSLNAADGIFQQHELILQNNRTMDVPEMISCLSTIYETLAMDHTSMVNVPQSVDMCLNWLLNVYDTVRSGRIRVLSFKIALILLCNAHLEDKYRYVVRCVADENGFIDQRGLGLLLHDCIQIPRQLERLLVRRQQHRAQRTQLFQHVVVMCKVDFLQAPTHPRFPAQMGNKSHIEPVHFLSWLKMEPQSMIWMPVLHRMAASETAKHQSKCNICKECPIVGLRYRCLKCFNFDLCQNCFFAGRKAKHHKLSHQMQEYCTATTSGEDVRDFAKVFKNKFKSKKHYQKHPRVGYLPVQSVLEGDNLES
;
A
#
# COMPACT_ATOMS: atom_id res chain seq x y z
N MET A 1 -5.26 8.86 26.93
CA MET A 1 -5.26 8.14 28.23
C MET A 1 -4.25 8.76 29.17
N LYS A 2 -4.63 9.08 30.41
CA LYS A 2 -3.68 9.49 31.46
C LYS A 2 -3.11 8.24 32.12
N ASN A 3 -1.80 8.06 32.08
CA ASN A 3 -1.15 7.02 32.86
C ASN A 3 -0.81 7.60 34.24
N HIS A 4 -1.57 7.22 35.27
CA HIS A 4 -1.42 7.71 36.65
C HIS A 4 -0.11 7.29 37.33
N GLY A 5 0.68 6.37 36.74
CA GLY A 5 1.96 5.94 37.30
C GLY A 5 3.20 6.73 36.79
N SER A 6 3.08 7.47 35.69
CA SER A 6 4.22 8.19 35.08
C SER A 6 3.96 9.66 34.78
N GLU A 7 2.79 10.20 35.12
CA GLU A 7 2.31 11.57 34.78
C GLU A 7 2.43 11.95 33.31
N THR A 8 2.57 10.97 32.41
CA THR A 8 2.70 11.21 30.98
C THR A 8 1.38 11.01 30.25
N THR A 9 1.04 11.93 29.37
CA THR A 9 -0.15 11.84 28.52
C THR A 9 0.27 11.24 27.17
N HIS A 10 -0.18 10.02 26.88
CA HIS A 10 0.02 9.39 25.60
C HIS A 10 -1.21 9.56 24.72
N TRP A 11 -1.01 10.03 23.48
CA TRP A 11 -2.05 10.14 22.46
C TRP A 11 -2.32 8.82 21.74
N ASP A 12 -1.35 7.92 21.77
CA ASP A 12 -1.45 6.64 21.10
C ASP A 12 -1.98 5.57 22.05
N HIS A 13 -2.84 4.71 21.55
CA HIS A 13 -3.31 3.55 22.28
C HIS A 13 -2.10 2.64 22.62
N PRO A 14 -1.96 2.11 23.86
CA PRO A 14 -0.80 1.31 24.26
C PRO A 14 -0.47 0.17 23.29
N ARG A 15 -1.47 -0.61 22.88
CA ARG A 15 -1.28 -1.70 21.91
C ARG A 15 -0.88 -1.21 20.52
N MET A 16 -1.30 -0.01 20.13
CA MET A 16 -0.83 0.59 18.87
C MET A 16 0.65 0.92 18.95
N SER A 17 1.11 1.42 20.10
CA SER A 17 2.53 1.68 20.35
C SER A 17 3.35 0.38 20.33
N GLU A 18 2.85 -0.69 20.93
CA GLU A 18 3.46 -2.03 20.89
C GLU A 18 3.54 -2.57 19.45
N LEU A 19 2.46 -2.44 18.69
CA LEU A 19 2.42 -2.82 17.29
C LEU A 19 3.52 -2.11 16.48
N PHE A 20 3.64 -0.80 16.63
CA PHE A 20 4.66 -0.04 15.91
C PHE A 20 6.09 -0.38 16.36
N GLN A 21 6.29 -0.68 17.62
CA GLN A 21 7.58 -1.18 18.13
C GLN A 21 7.94 -2.52 17.51
N SER A 22 6.95 -3.43 17.40
CA SER A 22 7.14 -4.74 16.76
C SER A 22 7.51 -4.66 15.27
N MET A 23 7.24 -3.52 14.62
CA MET A 23 7.59 -3.30 13.21
C MET A 23 9.03 -2.83 12.98
N ALA A 24 9.82 -2.66 14.03
CA ALA A 24 11.20 -2.17 13.93
C ALA A 24 12.11 -3.13 13.14
N ASP A 25 11.87 -4.43 13.22
CA ASP A 25 12.59 -5.47 12.47
C ASP A 25 12.43 -5.29 10.94
N LEU A 26 11.30 -4.75 10.50
CA LEU A 26 11.01 -4.51 9.08
C LEU A 26 11.86 -3.36 8.50
N ASN A 27 12.52 -2.56 9.33
CA ASN A 27 13.43 -1.50 8.85
C ASN A 27 14.68 -2.06 8.15
N ALA A 28 15.01 -3.33 8.37
CA ALA A 28 16.09 -4.03 7.66
C ALA A 28 15.75 -4.33 6.19
N ILE A 29 14.50 -4.19 5.78
CA ILE A 29 14.08 -4.36 4.38
C ILE A 29 14.62 -3.19 3.56
N LYS A 30 15.45 -3.49 2.56
CA LYS A 30 16.12 -2.47 1.73
C LYS A 30 15.17 -1.72 0.79
N PHE A 31 14.09 -2.36 0.36
CA PHE A 31 13.18 -1.79 -0.61
C PHE A 31 12.00 -1.11 0.10
N SER A 32 11.87 0.21 -0.02
CA SER A 32 10.90 1.03 0.69
C SER A 32 9.45 0.58 0.48
N ALA A 33 9.06 0.26 -0.76
CA ALA A 33 7.71 -0.19 -1.07
C ALA A 33 7.33 -1.49 -0.32
N TYR A 34 8.26 -2.46 -0.25
CA TYR A 34 8.04 -3.70 0.48
C TYR A 34 8.07 -3.49 1.99
N ARG A 35 8.97 -2.65 2.48
CA ARG A 35 9.01 -2.26 3.90
C ARG A 35 7.68 -1.64 4.32
N THR A 36 7.16 -0.71 3.54
CA THR A 36 5.85 -0.08 3.76
C THR A 36 4.72 -1.09 3.66
N GLY A 37 4.70 -1.92 2.62
CA GLY A 37 3.69 -2.97 2.44
C GLY A 37 3.65 -3.97 3.59
N MET A 38 4.81 -4.43 4.10
CA MET A 38 4.90 -5.34 5.25
C MET A 38 4.36 -4.70 6.53
N LYS A 39 4.69 -3.43 6.78
CA LYS A 39 4.17 -2.69 7.93
C LYS A 39 2.67 -2.50 7.84
N LEU A 40 2.16 -2.14 6.65
CA LEU A 40 0.72 -2.00 6.41
C LEU A 40 0.00 -3.35 6.55
N ARG A 41 0.62 -4.45 6.13
CA ARG A 41 0.03 -5.78 6.32
C ARG A 41 -0.09 -6.17 7.80
N ARG A 42 0.92 -5.87 8.62
CA ARG A 42 0.83 -6.05 10.08
C ARG A 42 -0.27 -5.18 10.70
N LEU A 43 -0.34 -3.92 10.29
CA LEU A 43 -1.40 -3.00 10.72
C LEU A 43 -2.79 -3.51 10.33
N GLN A 44 -2.98 -3.88 9.07
CA GLN A 44 -4.23 -4.41 8.52
C GLN A 44 -4.75 -5.61 9.35
N LYS A 45 -3.86 -6.57 9.65
CA LYS A 45 -4.19 -7.73 10.49
C LYS A 45 -4.51 -7.33 11.93
N CYS A 46 -3.74 -6.43 12.51
CA CYS A 46 -3.95 -5.98 13.89
C CYS A 46 -5.27 -5.23 14.06
N LEU A 47 -5.72 -4.55 13.00
CA LEU A 47 -7.02 -3.88 12.95
C LEU A 47 -8.14 -4.80 12.44
N CYS A 48 -7.88 -6.08 12.17
CA CYS A 48 -8.84 -7.05 11.58
C CYS A 48 -9.48 -6.56 10.27
N LEU A 49 -8.87 -5.58 9.57
CA LEU A 49 -9.41 -5.05 8.32
C LEU A 49 -9.20 -5.99 7.13
N ASP A 50 -8.34 -6.99 7.26
CA ASP A 50 -8.19 -8.09 6.29
C ASP A 50 -9.36 -9.09 6.30
N LEU A 51 -10.24 -9.00 7.29
CA LEU A 51 -11.49 -9.76 7.36
C LEU A 51 -12.67 -8.97 6.75
N LEU A 52 -12.58 -7.64 6.67
CA LEU A 52 -13.63 -6.78 6.16
C LEU A 52 -13.71 -6.86 4.63
N SER A 53 -14.82 -7.37 4.09
CA SER A 53 -15.07 -7.35 2.64
C SER A 53 -15.49 -5.96 2.15
N LEU A 54 -15.26 -5.66 0.88
CA LEU A 54 -15.68 -4.40 0.26
C LEU A 54 -17.21 -4.22 0.33
N ASN A 55 -17.95 -5.29 0.07
CA ASN A 55 -19.43 -5.25 0.07
C ASN A 55 -19.97 -5.00 1.49
N ALA A 56 -19.37 -5.62 2.51
CA ALA A 56 -19.76 -5.36 3.89
C ALA A 56 -19.48 -3.89 4.28
N ALA A 57 -18.31 -3.36 3.92
CA ALA A 57 -17.97 -1.97 4.16
C ALA A 57 -18.95 -1.01 3.48
N ASP A 58 -19.26 -1.23 2.19
CA ASP A 58 -20.19 -0.39 1.43
C ASP A 58 -21.61 -0.43 2.01
N GLY A 59 -22.11 -1.61 2.39
CA GLY A 59 -23.42 -1.77 3.05
C GLY A 59 -23.51 -1.02 4.38
N ILE A 60 -22.44 -1.07 5.20
CA ILE A 60 -22.38 -0.35 6.47
C ILE A 60 -22.30 1.16 6.24
N PHE A 61 -21.56 1.63 5.23
CA PHE A 61 -21.55 3.05 4.87
C PHE A 61 -22.92 3.53 4.38
N GLN A 62 -23.70 2.68 3.70
CA GLN A 62 -25.09 2.99 3.35
C GLN A 62 -25.97 3.11 4.61
N GLN A 63 -25.87 2.15 5.52
CA GLN A 63 -26.64 2.14 6.78
C GLN A 63 -26.39 3.39 7.62
N HIS A 64 -25.16 3.91 7.62
CA HIS A 64 -24.76 5.13 8.32
C HIS A 64 -24.89 6.40 7.47
N GLU A 65 -25.54 6.33 6.31
CA GLU A 65 -25.78 7.47 5.38
C GLU A 65 -24.50 8.19 4.92
N LEU A 66 -23.37 7.47 4.86
CA LEU A 66 -22.06 8.05 4.52
C LEU A 66 -21.75 8.11 3.02
N ILE A 67 -22.55 7.45 2.17
CA ILE A 67 -22.23 7.26 0.75
C ILE A 67 -22.05 8.59 0.01
N LEU A 68 -23.00 9.51 0.15
CA LEU A 68 -23.01 10.80 -0.57
C LEU A 68 -22.40 11.96 0.19
N GLN A 69 -21.98 11.74 1.45
CA GLN A 69 -21.55 12.81 2.34
C GLN A 69 -20.02 13.02 2.40
N ASN A 70 -19.31 12.80 1.30
CA ASN A 70 -17.85 12.78 1.24
C ASN A 70 -17.15 14.04 1.78
N ASN A 71 -17.77 15.22 1.63
CA ASN A 71 -17.21 16.48 2.09
C ASN A 71 -17.52 16.82 3.57
N ARG A 72 -18.45 16.09 4.19
CA ARG A 72 -18.81 16.25 5.60
C ARG A 72 -17.68 15.75 6.51
N THR A 73 -17.54 16.34 7.68
CA THR A 73 -16.70 15.83 8.75
C THR A 73 -17.51 14.98 9.71
N MET A 74 -16.91 13.88 10.18
CA MET A 74 -17.42 13.03 11.25
C MET A 74 -16.70 13.37 12.54
N ASP A 75 -17.41 13.31 13.66
CA ASP A 75 -16.82 13.39 14.99
C ASP A 75 -16.53 11.99 15.58
N VAL A 76 -15.93 11.95 16.78
CA VAL A 76 -15.55 10.69 17.44
C VAL A 76 -16.76 9.77 17.72
N PRO A 77 -17.91 10.25 18.26
CA PRO A 77 -19.10 9.42 18.44
C PRO A 77 -19.62 8.78 17.16
N GLU A 78 -19.68 9.52 16.05
CA GLU A 78 -20.10 9.00 14.74
C GLU A 78 -19.15 7.94 14.22
N MET A 79 -17.84 8.16 14.36
CA MET A 79 -16.82 7.16 13.98
C MET A 79 -16.95 5.89 14.81
N ILE A 80 -17.12 6.01 16.14
CA ILE A 80 -17.31 4.87 17.03
C ILE A 80 -18.55 4.07 16.62
N SER A 81 -19.67 4.74 16.36
CA SER A 81 -20.91 4.09 15.93
C SER A 81 -20.70 3.25 14.65
N CYS A 82 -20.09 3.84 13.62
CA CYS A 82 -19.83 3.12 12.38
C CYS A 82 -18.82 1.97 12.56
N LEU A 83 -17.73 2.19 13.30
CA LEU A 83 -16.74 1.16 13.59
C LEU A 83 -17.32 0.02 14.42
N SER A 84 -18.19 0.31 15.40
CA SER A 84 -18.89 -0.73 16.16
C SER A 84 -19.71 -1.63 15.26
N THR A 85 -20.50 -1.07 14.36
CA THR A 85 -21.25 -1.84 13.36
C THR A 85 -20.35 -2.73 12.50
N ILE A 86 -19.19 -2.20 12.06
CA ILE A 86 -18.22 -2.96 11.27
C ILE A 86 -17.70 -4.16 12.10
N TYR A 87 -17.21 -3.92 13.31
CA TYR A 87 -16.57 -4.97 14.11
C TYR A 87 -17.56 -5.95 14.71
N GLU A 88 -18.80 -5.54 15.02
CA GLU A 88 -19.88 -6.44 15.38
C GLU A 88 -20.22 -7.40 14.24
N THR A 89 -20.33 -6.88 13.02
CA THR A 89 -20.54 -7.72 11.82
C THR A 89 -19.38 -8.70 11.62
N LEU A 90 -18.14 -8.25 11.75
CA LEU A 90 -16.97 -9.14 11.64
C LEU A 90 -16.90 -10.19 12.77
N ALA A 91 -17.35 -9.85 13.98
CA ALA A 91 -17.36 -10.77 15.11
C ALA A 91 -18.39 -11.89 14.95
N MET A 92 -19.48 -11.68 14.18
CA MET A 92 -20.44 -12.75 13.87
C MET A 92 -19.76 -13.90 13.10
N ASP A 93 -18.92 -13.57 12.13
CA ASP A 93 -18.26 -14.57 11.27
C ASP A 93 -16.92 -15.04 11.84
N HIS A 94 -16.27 -14.23 12.70
CA HIS A 94 -14.90 -14.40 13.19
C HIS A 94 -14.80 -14.24 14.72
N THR A 95 -15.68 -14.87 15.48
CA THR A 95 -15.86 -14.69 16.95
C THR A 95 -14.55 -14.82 17.74
N SER A 96 -13.67 -15.74 17.38
CA SER A 96 -12.40 -15.98 18.08
C SER A 96 -11.28 -15.00 17.72
N MET A 97 -11.44 -14.22 16.65
CA MET A 97 -10.40 -13.34 16.10
C MET A 97 -10.66 -11.86 16.38
N VAL A 98 -11.91 -11.46 16.57
CA VAL A 98 -12.31 -10.05 16.69
C VAL A 98 -12.77 -9.73 18.10
N ASN A 99 -12.03 -8.88 18.79
CA ASN A 99 -12.45 -8.26 20.05
C ASN A 99 -13.05 -6.89 19.72
N VAL A 100 -14.37 -6.78 19.69
CA VAL A 100 -15.08 -5.57 19.21
C VAL A 100 -14.61 -4.29 19.92
N PRO A 101 -14.67 -4.15 21.26
CA PRO A 101 -14.25 -2.92 21.92
C PRO A 101 -12.80 -2.53 21.59
N GLN A 102 -11.89 -3.51 21.66
CA GLN A 102 -10.47 -3.26 21.37
C GLN A 102 -10.24 -2.88 19.91
N SER A 103 -10.91 -3.53 18.96
CA SER A 103 -10.75 -3.26 17.53
C SER A 103 -11.27 -1.87 17.17
N VAL A 104 -12.40 -1.46 17.76
CA VAL A 104 -12.95 -0.10 17.63
C VAL A 104 -11.95 0.94 18.14
N ASP A 105 -11.44 0.78 19.36
CA ASP A 105 -10.50 1.72 19.98
C ASP A 105 -9.20 1.84 19.17
N MET A 106 -8.65 0.72 18.71
CA MET A 106 -7.43 0.71 17.91
C MET A 106 -7.63 1.33 16.54
N CYS A 107 -8.73 1.00 15.86
CA CYS A 107 -9.02 1.55 14.54
C CYS A 107 -9.31 3.05 14.59
N LEU A 108 -10.10 3.50 15.57
CA LEU A 108 -10.34 4.91 15.83
C LEU A 108 -9.03 5.66 16.09
N ASN A 109 -8.19 5.15 16.98
CA ASN A 109 -6.90 5.76 17.29
C ASN A 109 -6.01 5.86 16.04
N TRP A 110 -5.98 4.81 15.20
CA TRP A 110 -5.26 4.82 13.95
C TRP A 110 -5.79 5.88 12.98
N LEU A 111 -7.11 5.93 12.75
CA LEU A 111 -7.76 6.89 11.84
C LEU A 111 -7.47 8.34 12.25
N LEU A 112 -7.61 8.66 13.54
CA LEU A 112 -7.30 9.99 14.08
C LEU A 112 -5.81 10.33 13.92
N ASN A 113 -4.92 9.38 14.13
CA ASN A 113 -3.48 9.59 13.92
C ASN A 113 -3.11 9.79 12.44
N VAL A 114 -3.86 9.21 11.50
CA VAL A 114 -3.64 9.39 10.06
C VAL A 114 -4.14 10.76 9.61
N TYR A 115 -5.38 11.12 9.96
CA TYR A 115 -6.09 12.23 9.31
C TYR A 115 -6.32 13.45 10.21
N ASP A 116 -6.44 13.30 11.52
CA ASP A 116 -6.61 14.41 12.47
C ASP A 116 -5.28 14.89 13.03
N THR A 117 -4.51 15.59 12.20
CA THR A 117 -3.19 16.11 12.60
C THR A 117 -3.26 17.25 13.59
N VAL A 118 -4.41 17.95 13.68
CA VAL A 118 -4.63 19.09 14.59
C VAL A 118 -5.31 18.69 15.89
N ARG A 119 -5.67 17.41 16.04
CA ARG A 119 -6.31 16.87 17.25
C ARG A 119 -7.68 17.47 17.54
N SER A 120 -8.46 17.68 16.51
CA SER A 120 -9.83 18.22 16.59
C SER A 120 -10.88 17.19 16.99
N GLY A 121 -10.56 15.89 16.93
CA GLY A 121 -11.51 14.79 17.07
C GLY A 121 -12.43 14.63 15.85
N ARG A 122 -12.06 15.22 14.70
CA ARG A 122 -12.87 15.20 13.48
C ARG A 122 -12.03 14.80 12.27
N ILE A 123 -12.61 13.97 11.39
CA ILE A 123 -12.04 13.64 10.08
C ILE A 123 -13.13 13.74 9.00
N ARG A 124 -12.73 13.86 7.74
CA ARG A 124 -13.70 13.84 6.63
C ARG A 124 -14.25 12.43 6.42
N VAL A 125 -15.53 12.34 6.05
CA VAL A 125 -16.18 11.09 5.66
C VAL A 125 -15.39 10.41 4.51
N LEU A 126 -14.93 11.18 3.53
CA LEU A 126 -14.11 10.65 2.43
C LEU A 126 -12.83 9.97 2.97
N SER A 127 -12.09 10.63 3.86
CA SER A 127 -10.85 10.08 4.44
C SER A 127 -11.11 8.81 5.25
N PHE A 128 -12.21 8.78 6.03
CA PHE A 128 -12.66 7.61 6.78
C PHE A 128 -12.92 6.41 5.85
N LYS A 129 -13.72 6.62 4.78
CA LYS A 129 -14.03 5.57 3.79
C LYS A 129 -12.79 5.08 3.06
N ILE A 130 -11.94 6.01 2.55
CA ILE A 130 -10.72 5.66 1.82
C ILE A 130 -9.82 4.77 2.67
N ALA A 131 -9.61 5.13 3.96
CA ALA A 131 -8.75 4.36 4.85
C ALA A 131 -9.22 2.91 5.00
N LEU A 132 -10.50 2.72 5.27
CA LEU A 132 -11.08 1.40 5.49
C LEU A 132 -11.09 0.57 4.19
N ILE A 133 -11.49 1.17 3.07
CA ILE A 133 -11.54 0.49 1.76
C ILE A 133 -10.15 0.08 1.27
N LEU A 134 -9.14 0.93 1.43
CA LEU A 134 -7.79 0.56 0.98
C LEU A 134 -7.17 -0.57 1.81
N LEU A 135 -7.58 -0.71 3.08
CA LEU A 135 -7.13 -1.80 3.95
C LEU A 135 -8.10 -2.98 4.05
N CYS A 136 -9.30 -2.94 3.44
CA CYS A 136 -10.24 -4.06 3.47
C CYS A 136 -9.74 -5.26 2.64
N ASN A 137 -10.47 -6.37 2.70
CA ASN A 137 -10.22 -7.56 1.88
C ASN A 137 -11.03 -7.48 0.58
N ALA A 138 -10.37 -7.07 -0.51
CA ALA A 138 -10.97 -7.01 -1.83
C ALA A 138 -9.89 -7.05 -2.92
N HIS A 139 -10.29 -7.30 -4.16
CA HIS A 139 -9.40 -7.16 -5.30
C HIS A 139 -8.96 -5.71 -5.47
N LEU A 140 -7.71 -5.52 -5.84
CA LEU A 140 -7.10 -4.20 -5.96
C LEU A 140 -7.86 -3.28 -6.93
N GLU A 141 -8.33 -3.84 -8.04
CA GLU A 141 -9.10 -3.10 -9.04
C GLU A 141 -10.45 -2.61 -8.50
N ASP A 142 -11.13 -3.41 -7.68
CA ASP A 142 -12.41 -3.02 -7.07
C ASP A 142 -12.23 -1.90 -6.05
N LYS A 143 -11.14 -1.95 -5.25
CA LYS A 143 -10.75 -0.85 -4.38
C LYS A 143 -10.50 0.44 -5.18
N TYR A 144 -9.76 0.35 -6.29
CA TYR A 144 -9.52 1.50 -7.16
C TYR A 144 -10.80 2.08 -7.72
N ARG A 145 -11.71 1.24 -8.22
CA ARG A 145 -13.01 1.69 -8.72
C ARG A 145 -13.84 2.35 -7.63
N TYR A 146 -13.82 1.80 -6.42
CA TYR A 146 -14.54 2.35 -5.29
C TYR A 146 -14.06 3.76 -4.93
N VAL A 147 -12.76 3.94 -4.73
CA VAL A 147 -12.23 5.25 -4.32
C VAL A 147 -12.36 6.31 -5.41
N VAL A 148 -12.30 5.89 -6.68
CA VAL A 148 -12.59 6.76 -7.84
C VAL A 148 -14.04 7.22 -7.82
N ARG A 149 -14.99 6.31 -7.59
CA ARG A 149 -16.43 6.61 -7.48
C ARG A 149 -16.72 7.61 -6.34
N CYS A 150 -15.97 7.53 -5.24
CA CYS A 150 -16.15 8.47 -4.12
C CYS A 150 -15.83 9.93 -4.48
N VAL A 151 -15.01 10.19 -5.49
CA VAL A 151 -14.59 11.56 -5.88
C VAL A 151 -15.10 11.98 -7.26
N ALA A 152 -15.79 11.09 -7.96
CA ALA A 152 -16.43 11.40 -9.22
C ALA A 152 -17.72 12.22 -8.99
N ASP A 153 -18.04 13.11 -9.93
CA ASP A 153 -19.29 13.86 -9.97
C ASP A 153 -20.45 13.01 -10.49
N GLU A 154 -21.64 13.59 -10.61
CA GLU A 154 -22.84 12.93 -11.10
C GLU A 154 -22.70 12.42 -12.55
N ASN A 155 -21.84 13.02 -13.34
CA ASN A 155 -21.51 12.61 -14.71
C ASN A 155 -20.39 11.57 -14.76
N GLY A 156 -19.84 11.16 -13.62
CA GLY A 156 -18.77 10.21 -13.50
C GLY A 156 -17.37 10.80 -13.74
N PHE A 157 -17.20 12.10 -13.83
CA PHE A 157 -15.90 12.76 -14.00
C PHE A 157 -15.26 13.15 -12.68
N ILE A 158 -13.94 13.20 -12.65
CA ILE A 158 -13.15 13.63 -11.48
C ILE A 158 -12.61 15.03 -11.76
N ASP A 159 -12.89 15.98 -10.88
CA ASP A 159 -12.27 17.29 -10.94
C ASP A 159 -10.86 17.28 -10.30
N GLN A 160 -10.06 18.30 -10.55
CA GLN A 160 -8.70 18.40 -9.99
C GLN A 160 -8.68 18.46 -8.47
N ARG A 161 -9.74 19.01 -7.83
CA ARG A 161 -9.85 19.09 -6.38
C ARG A 161 -10.12 17.70 -5.80
N GLY A 162 -11.11 16.98 -6.33
CA GLY A 162 -11.44 15.60 -5.92
C GLY A 162 -10.26 14.66 -6.08
N LEU A 163 -9.55 14.73 -7.22
CA LEU A 163 -8.31 14.00 -7.42
C LEU A 163 -7.26 14.34 -6.36
N GLY A 164 -7.08 15.63 -6.07
CA GLY A 164 -6.13 16.07 -5.06
C GLY A 164 -6.45 15.56 -3.66
N LEU A 165 -7.73 15.55 -3.28
CA LEU A 165 -8.19 15.01 -2.00
C LEU A 165 -7.98 13.51 -1.92
N LEU A 166 -8.31 12.76 -2.98
CA LEU A 166 -8.09 11.32 -3.05
C LEU A 166 -6.62 10.96 -2.90
N LEU A 167 -5.75 11.58 -3.69
CA LEU A 167 -4.30 11.33 -3.63
C LEU A 167 -3.73 11.70 -2.26
N HIS A 168 -4.15 12.83 -1.70
CA HIS A 168 -3.77 13.24 -0.35
C HIS A 168 -4.12 12.15 0.68
N ASP A 169 -5.37 11.69 0.68
CA ASP A 169 -5.85 10.71 1.67
C ASP A 169 -5.16 9.35 1.52
N CYS A 170 -4.94 8.89 0.27
CA CYS A 170 -4.18 7.66 0.02
C CYS A 170 -2.74 7.73 0.55
N ILE A 171 -2.06 8.88 0.40
CA ILE A 171 -0.66 9.04 0.80
C ILE A 171 -0.52 9.18 2.33
N GLN A 172 -1.54 9.69 3.05
CA GLN A 172 -1.47 9.80 4.52
C GLN A 172 -1.29 8.43 5.19
N ILE A 173 -1.85 7.37 4.63
CA ILE A 173 -1.79 6.01 5.20
C ILE A 173 -0.33 5.52 5.38
N PRO A 174 0.50 5.42 4.35
CA PRO A 174 1.90 5.01 4.53
C PRO A 174 2.73 6.04 5.30
N ARG A 175 2.42 7.33 5.16
CA ARG A 175 3.14 8.41 5.84
C ARG A 175 3.06 8.33 7.35
N GLN A 176 1.94 7.89 7.91
CA GLN A 176 1.82 7.72 9.36
C GLN A 176 2.87 6.74 9.88
N LEU A 177 3.12 5.64 9.17
CA LEU A 177 4.11 4.63 9.58
C LEU A 177 5.54 5.20 9.65
N GLU A 178 5.87 6.16 8.79
CA GLU A 178 7.17 6.83 8.82
C GLU A 178 7.28 7.82 9.98
N ARG A 179 6.22 8.58 10.25
CA ARG A 179 6.18 9.56 11.36
C ARG A 179 6.41 8.92 12.72
N LEU A 180 5.88 7.74 12.94
CA LEU A 180 6.00 7.03 14.22
C LEU A 180 7.41 6.50 14.47
N LEU A 181 8.12 6.13 13.42
CA LEU A 181 9.52 5.70 13.51
C LEU A 181 10.48 6.86 13.80
N VAL A 182 10.12 8.08 13.42
CA VAL A 182 10.97 9.28 13.50
C VAL A 182 10.68 10.15 14.71
N ARG A 183 9.64 9.90 15.49
CA ARG A 183 9.44 10.60 16.78
C ARG A 183 10.64 10.54 17.72
N ARG A 184 11.60 9.63 17.47
CA ARG A 184 12.89 9.55 18.18
C ARG A 184 14.00 10.43 17.59
N GLN A 185 13.83 11.08 16.43
CA GLN A 185 14.83 11.97 15.85
C GLN A 185 14.19 13.28 15.40
N GLN A 186 14.65 14.38 15.98
CA GLN A 186 14.23 15.76 15.72
C GLN A 186 14.34 16.12 14.23
N HIS A 187 13.25 16.60 13.62
CA HIS A 187 13.19 17.64 12.57
C HIS A 187 11.78 17.72 11.94
N ARG A 188 10.91 18.52 12.57
CA ARG A 188 9.48 18.62 12.21
C ARG A 188 9.16 19.57 11.05
N ALA A 189 9.99 20.59 10.80
CA ALA A 189 9.66 21.67 9.86
C ALA A 189 9.92 21.36 8.37
N GLN A 190 10.99 20.64 8.06
CA GLN A 190 11.36 20.33 6.66
C GLN A 190 10.44 19.32 5.98
N ARG A 191 9.74 18.49 6.76
CA ARG A 191 8.89 17.39 6.24
C ARG A 191 7.52 17.82 5.73
N THR A 192 6.96 18.91 6.25
CA THR A 192 5.65 19.40 5.77
C THR A 192 5.76 19.99 4.36
N GLN A 193 6.86 20.67 4.06
CA GLN A 193 7.14 21.18 2.72
C GLN A 193 7.41 20.07 1.71
N LEU A 194 8.18 19.03 2.10
CA LEU A 194 8.48 17.89 1.24
C LEU A 194 7.20 17.14 0.82
N PHE A 195 6.23 17.12 1.71
CA PHE A 195 4.98 16.37 1.50
C PHE A 195 3.97 17.09 0.62
N GLN A 196 3.79 18.40 0.76
CA GLN A 196 3.03 19.17 -0.22
C GLN A 196 3.64 19.01 -1.60
N HIS A 197 4.97 18.90 -1.67
CA HIS A 197 5.69 18.61 -2.90
C HIS A 197 5.36 17.22 -3.46
N VAL A 198 5.24 16.18 -2.63
CA VAL A 198 4.86 14.82 -3.09
C VAL A 198 3.44 14.76 -3.64
N VAL A 199 2.47 15.41 -3.01
CA VAL A 199 1.09 15.47 -3.54
C VAL A 199 1.07 16.25 -4.86
N VAL A 200 1.82 17.35 -4.95
CA VAL A 200 1.99 18.10 -6.20
C VAL A 200 2.69 17.24 -7.24
N MET A 201 3.76 16.52 -6.87
CA MET A 201 4.47 15.58 -7.76
C MET A 201 3.55 14.45 -8.25
N CYS A 202 2.72 13.85 -7.38
CA CYS A 202 1.76 12.84 -7.81
C CYS A 202 0.73 13.39 -8.80
N LYS A 203 0.25 14.62 -8.59
CA LYS A 203 -0.62 15.31 -9.55
C LYS A 203 0.14 15.57 -10.86
N VAL A 204 1.38 16.03 -10.77
CA VAL A 204 2.24 16.29 -11.93
C VAL A 204 2.57 14.98 -12.64
N ASP A 205 2.93 13.91 -11.92
CA ASP A 205 3.20 12.58 -12.49
C ASP A 205 1.97 12.02 -13.20
N PHE A 206 0.77 12.23 -12.64
CA PHE A 206 -0.47 11.84 -13.30
C PHE A 206 -0.78 12.71 -14.52
N LEU A 207 -0.67 14.04 -14.40
CA LEU A 207 -0.97 14.99 -15.48
C LEU A 207 0.10 15.00 -16.60
N GLN A 208 1.35 14.63 -16.28
CA GLN A 208 2.48 14.56 -17.19
C GLN A 208 2.88 13.13 -17.54
N ALA A 209 2.10 12.11 -17.15
CA ALA A 209 2.40 10.72 -17.48
C ALA A 209 2.69 10.61 -18.98
N PRO A 210 3.88 10.06 -19.37
CA PRO A 210 4.27 10.01 -20.78
C PRO A 210 3.18 9.28 -21.55
N THR A 211 2.72 9.92 -22.60
CA THR A 211 1.66 9.43 -23.47
C THR A 211 2.00 8.04 -23.99
N HIS A 212 1.43 7.03 -23.34
CA HIS A 212 1.26 5.75 -24.01
C HIS A 212 0.46 6.04 -25.28
N PRO A 213 0.72 5.38 -26.43
CA PRO A 213 0.02 5.68 -27.71
C PRO A 213 -1.51 5.59 -27.63
N ARG A 214 -2.07 5.21 -26.49
CA ARG A 214 -3.50 5.24 -26.18
C ARG A 214 -3.95 6.40 -25.25
N PHE A 215 -3.01 7.26 -24.79
CA PHE A 215 -3.35 8.45 -24.02
C PHE A 215 -3.18 9.69 -24.91
N PRO A 216 -4.25 10.44 -25.18
CA PRO A 216 -4.10 11.68 -25.93
C PRO A 216 -3.25 12.68 -25.15
N ALA A 217 -2.29 13.30 -25.84
CA ALA A 217 -1.38 14.32 -25.32
C ALA A 217 -2.08 15.62 -24.83
N GLN A 218 -3.40 15.63 -24.71
CA GLN A 218 -4.24 16.81 -24.48
C GLN A 218 -4.79 16.94 -23.05
N MET A 219 -4.25 16.20 -22.04
CA MET A 219 -4.75 16.34 -20.67
C MET A 219 -4.37 17.66 -19.98
N GLY A 220 -3.47 18.45 -20.53
CA GLY A 220 -2.99 19.70 -19.92
C GLY A 220 -4.03 20.80 -19.70
N ASN A 221 -5.22 20.71 -20.33
CA ASN A 221 -6.25 21.78 -20.27
C ASN A 221 -7.68 21.27 -20.01
N LYS A 222 -7.89 19.98 -19.70
CA LYS A 222 -9.21 19.46 -19.34
C LYS A 222 -9.46 19.68 -17.86
N SER A 223 -10.51 20.39 -17.50
CA SER A 223 -10.98 20.59 -16.12
C SER A 223 -11.49 19.29 -15.46
N HIS A 224 -11.80 18.26 -16.27
CA HIS A 224 -12.40 16.99 -15.83
C HIS A 224 -11.58 15.80 -16.34
N ILE A 225 -11.41 14.81 -15.45
CA ILE A 225 -10.64 13.59 -15.69
C ILE A 225 -11.62 12.42 -15.76
N GLU A 226 -11.52 11.63 -16.82
CA GLU A 226 -12.29 10.40 -16.95
C GLU A 226 -11.71 9.33 -16.00
N PRO A 227 -12.56 8.60 -15.26
CA PRO A 227 -12.14 7.53 -14.35
C PRO A 227 -11.21 6.49 -14.99
N VAL A 228 -11.46 6.16 -16.26
CA VAL A 228 -10.66 5.17 -17.01
C VAL A 228 -9.19 5.58 -17.13
N HIS A 229 -8.91 6.87 -17.28
CA HIS A 229 -7.54 7.37 -17.36
C HIS A 229 -6.82 7.26 -16.02
N PHE A 230 -7.50 7.63 -14.94
CA PHE A 230 -6.94 7.52 -13.59
C PHE A 230 -6.73 6.05 -13.19
N LEU A 231 -7.70 5.17 -13.46
CA LEU A 231 -7.56 3.72 -13.24
C LEU A 231 -6.40 3.12 -14.04
N SER A 232 -6.22 3.56 -15.28
CA SER A 232 -5.11 3.09 -16.12
C SER A 232 -3.76 3.55 -15.56
N TRP A 233 -3.67 4.76 -15.00
CA TRP A 233 -2.48 5.25 -14.33
C TRP A 233 -2.17 4.47 -13.04
N LEU A 234 -3.17 4.18 -12.20
CA LEU A 234 -2.99 3.34 -11.02
C LEU A 234 -2.49 1.92 -11.36
N LYS A 235 -2.95 1.36 -12.51
CA LYS A 235 -2.48 0.05 -13.02
C LYS A 235 -1.01 0.06 -13.46
N MET A 236 -0.43 1.22 -13.71
CA MET A 236 1.01 1.35 -14.00
C MET A 236 1.88 1.32 -12.73
N GLU A 237 1.26 1.20 -11.58
CA GLU A 237 1.93 1.17 -10.27
C GLU A 237 2.85 2.39 -10.05
N PRO A 238 2.28 3.63 -10.08
CA PRO A 238 3.07 4.82 -9.87
C PRO A 238 3.74 4.78 -8.50
N GLN A 239 4.96 5.32 -8.41
CA GLN A 239 5.81 5.21 -7.22
C GLN A 239 5.13 5.68 -5.93
N SER A 240 4.32 6.74 -6.03
CA SER A 240 3.57 7.28 -4.88
C SER A 240 2.47 6.37 -4.36
N MET A 241 1.93 5.48 -5.21
CA MET A 241 0.82 4.57 -4.88
C MET A 241 1.23 3.09 -4.86
N ILE A 242 2.52 2.79 -5.09
CA ILE A 242 3.04 1.42 -5.22
C ILE A 242 2.81 0.57 -3.96
N TRP A 243 2.63 1.19 -2.81
CA TRP A 243 2.34 0.48 -1.58
C TRP A 243 1.05 -0.33 -1.62
N MET A 244 0.03 0.12 -2.37
CA MET A 244 -1.25 -0.57 -2.50
C MET A 244 -1.12 -1.91 -3.27
N PRO A 245 -0.58 -1.95 -4.50
CA PRO A 245 -0.38 -3.22 -5.18
C PRO A 245 0.63 -4.12 -4.45
N VAL A 246 1.65 -3.57 -3.79
CA VAL A 246 2.58 -4.36 -2.98
C VAL A 246 1.87 -4.99 -1.79
N LEU A 247 1.06 -4.25 -1.04
CA LEU A 247 0.24 -4.78 0.06
C LEU A 247 -0.67 -5.91 -0.42
N HIS A 248 -1.35 -5.71 -1.56
CA HIS A 248 -2.24 -6.72 -2.14
C HIS A 248 -1.47 -8.00 -2.52
N ARG A 249 -0.31 -7.87 -3.19
CA ARG A 249 0.53 -9.03 -3.55
C ARG A 249 1.06 -9.77 -2.32
N MET A 250 1.44 -9.05 -1.28
CA MET A 250 1.87 -9.65 -0.01
C MET A 250 0.74 -10.45 0.65
N ALA A 251 -0.46 -9.88 0.72
CA ALA A 251 -1.61 -10.58 1.27
C ALA A 251 -1.94 -11.85 0.46
N ALA A 252 -1.93 -11.78 -0.87
CA ALA A 252 -2.19 -12.90 -1.75
C ALA A 252 -1.12 -14.01 -1.68
N SER A 253 0.11 -13.66 -1.33
CA SER A 253 1.23 -14.60 -1.30
C SER A 253 1.43 -15.32 0.04
N GLU A 254 0.75 -14.93 1.12
CA GLU A 254 1.03 -15.45 2.47
C GLU A 254 0.97 -16.97 2.58
N THR A 255 0.07 -17.60 1.84
CA THR A 255 -0.11 -19.06 1.82
C THR A 255 0.52 -19.73 0.60
N ALA A 256 1.13 -18.95 -0.31
CA ALA A 256 1.70 -19.47 -1.53
C ALA A 256 2.94 -20.32 -1.23
N LYS A 257 2.96 -21.55 -1.75
CA LYS A 257 4.10 -22.47 -1.66
C LYS A 257 4.63 -22.76 -3.07
N HIS A 258 5.85 -22.34 -3.34
CA HIS A 258 6.50 -22.57 -4.63
C HIS A 258 7.44 -23.75 -4.52
N GLN A 259 7.28 -24.76 -5.37
CA GLN A 259 8.15 -25.94 -5.45
C GLN A 259 9.51 -25.58 -6.08
N SER A 260 10.18 -24.63 -5.46
CA SER A 260 11.45 -24.06 -5.87
C SER A 260 12.34 -23.82 -4.66
N LYS A 261 13.65 -23.90 -4.88
CA LYS A 261 14.66 -23.72 -3.84
C LYS A 261 15.28 -22.33 -3.92
N CYS A 262 15.34 -21.62 -2.81
CA CYS A 262 16.09 -20.38 -2.74
C CYS A 262 17.58 -20.61 -2.94
N ASN A 263 18.19 -19.94 -3.92
CA ASN A 263 19.62 -20.14 -4.25
C ASN A 263 20.57 -19.62 -3.15
N ILE A 264 20.09 -18.79 -2.23
CA ILE A 264 20.89 -18.24 -1.13
C ILE A 264 20.73 -19.04 0.16
N CYS A 265 19.55 -19.02 0.79
CA CYS A 265 19.31 -19.70 2.08
C CYS A 265 18.96 -21.18 1.95
N LYS A 266 18.73 -21.66 0.73
CA LYS A 266 18.39 -23.06 0.41
C LYS A 266 17.01 -23.51 0.88
N GLU A 267 16.17 -22.62 1.37
CA GLU A 267 14.76 -22.86 1.71
C GLU A 267 14.01 -23.50 0.54
N CYS A 268 13.30 -24.59 0.81
CA CYS A 268 12.51 -25.33 -0.16
C CYS A 268 11.37 -26.08 0.57
N PRO A 269 10.11 -25.90 0.19
CA PRO A 269 9.61 -24.95 -0.81
C PRO A 269 9.77 -23.49 -0.37
N ILE A 270 9.81 -22.55 -1.33
CA ILE A 270 9.74 -21.13 -1.00
C ILE A 270 8.31 -20.79 -0.60
N VAL A 271 8.12 -20.24 0.58
CA VAL A 271 6.83 -19.78 1.09
C VAL A 271 6.73 -18.25 0.97
N GLY A 272 5.58 -17.75 0.52
CA GLY A 272 5.39 -16.33 0.28
C GLY A 272 5.80 -15.88 -1.11
N LEU A 273 6.30 -14.65 -1.24
CA LEU A 273 6.78 -14.13 -2.52
C LEU A 273 8.04 -14.85 -2.99
N ARG A 274 8.03 -15.27 -4.24
CA ARG A 274 9.18 -15.86 -4.93
C ARG A 274 9.70 -14.89 -5.99
N TYR A 275 10.99 -14.73 -6.08
CA TYR A 275 11.67 -13.88 -7.04
C TYR A 275 12.57 -14.69 -7.95
N ARG A 276 12.27 -14.72 -9.25
CA ARG A 276 13.09 -15.41 -10.27
C ARG A 276 13.90 -14.41 -11.06
N CYS A 277 15.20 -14.65 -11.20
CA CYS A 277 16.07 -13.84 -12.03
C CYS A 277 15.77 -14.07 -13.53
N LEU A 278 15.59 -12.97 -14.26
CA LEU A 278 15.32 -13.02 -15.70
C LEU A 278 16.59 -13.14 -16.57
N LYS A 279 17.80 -13.10 -15.93
CA LYS A 279 19.10 -13.21 -16.62
C LYS A 279 19.91 -14.43 -16.19
N CYS A 280 19.77 -14.85 -14.94
CA CYS A 280 20.47 -16.02 -14.43
C CYS A 280 19.62 -17.27 -14.61
N PHE A 281 20.27 -18.35 -15.06
CA PHE A 281 19.60 -19.62 -15.23
C PHE A 281 19.25 -20.24 -13.88
N ASN A 282 18.02 -20.70 -13.73
CA ASN A 282 17.50 -21.41 -12.54
C ASN A 282 17.88 -20.72 -11.21
N PHE A 283 17.71 -19.40 -11.15
CA PHE A 283 18.05 -18.62 -9.99
C PHE A 283 16.79 -18.00 -9.38
N ASP A 284 16.41 -18.54 -8.23
CA ASP A 284 15.26 -18.11 -7.44
C ASP A 284 15.70 -17.60 -6.05
N LEU A 285 14.99 -16.64 -5.52
CA LEU A 285 15.13 -16.11 -4.17
C LEU A 285 13.80 -16.15 -3.42
N CYS A 286 13.85 -16.49 -2.13
CA CYS A 286 12.74 -16.23 -1.23
C CYS A 286 12.67 -14.74 -0.88
N GLN A 287 11.51 -14.29 -0.40
CA GLN A 287 11.27 -12.90 0.00
C GLN A 287 12.30 -12.37 1.00
N ASN A 288 12.70 -13.18 1.99
CA ASN A 288 13.66 -12.77 3.03
C ASN A 288 15.05 -12.47 2.43
N CYS A 289 15.53 -13.32 1.54
CA CYS A 289 16.82 -13.09 0.87
C CYS A 289 16.77 -11.91 -0.10
N PHE A 290 15.65 -11.74 -0.82
CA PHE A 290 15.46 -10.62 -1.72
C PHE A 290 15.36 -9.30 -0.95
N PHE A 291 14.53 -9.20 0.08
CA PHE A 291 14.34 -7.99 0.89
C PHE A 291 15.61 -7.54 1.62
N ALA A 292 16.41 -8.51 2.08
CA ALA A 292 17.71 -8.22 2.68
C ALA A 292 18.79 -7.82 1.65
N GLY A 293 18.48 -7.89 0.35
CA GLY A 293 19.43 -7.63 -0.73
C GLY A 293 20.67 -8.51 -0.65
N ARG A 294 20.50 -9.80 -0.30
CA ARG A 294 21.60 -10.76 -0.17
C ARG A 294 22.25 -11.02 -1.52
N LYS A 295 23.58 -11.05 -1.52
CA LYS A 295 24.39 -11.31 -2.73
C LYS A 295 24.63 -12.81 -2.91
N ALA A 296 24.71 -13.25 -4.16
CA ALA A 296 25.13 -14.59 -4.52
C ALA A 296 26.20 -14.53 -5.62
N LYS A 297 27.08 -15.55 -5.69
CA LYS A 297 28.05 -15.66 -6.80
C LYS A 297 27.29 -15.68 -8.13
N HIS A 298 27.80 -14.96 -9.12
CA HIS A 298 27.26 -14.89 -10.49
C HIS A 298 25.89 -14.21 -10.64
N HIS A 299 25.26 -13.71 -9.55
CA HIS A 299 24.03 -12.92 -9.61
C HIS A 299 24.32 -11.47 -9.21
N LYS A 300 23.94 -10.52 -10.09
CA LYS A 300 24.03 -9.09 -9.81
C LYS A 300 22.69 -8.56 -9.30
N LEU A 301 22.70 -7.73 -8.27
CA LEU A 301 21.48 -7.09 -7.76
C LEU A 301 20.76 -6.22 -8.81
N SER A 302 21.48 -5.78 -9.85
CA SER A 302 20.92 -5.06 -10.99
C SER A 302 20.20 -5.94 -12.03
N HIS A 303 20.20 -7.27 -11.85
CA HIS A 303 19.43 -8.15 -12.73
C HIS A 303 17.94 -7.99 -12.44
N GLN A 304 17.14 -7.91 -13.51
CA GLN A 304 15.69 -7.86 -13.40
C GLN A 304 15.18 -9.17 -12.79
N MET A 305 14.26 -9.02 -11.85
CA MET A 305 13.60 -10.13 -11.17
C MET A 305 12.12 -10.16 -11.54
N GLN A 306 11.56 -11.33 -11.70
CA GLN A 306 10.13 -11.54 -11.79
C GLN A 306 9.61 -11.99 -10.43
N GLU A 307 8.56 -11.33 -9.95
CA GLU A 307 7.87 -11.66 -8.71
C GLU A 307 6.71 -12.61 -8.98
N TYR A 308 6.54 -13.61 -8.12
CA TYR A 308 5.41 -14.53 -8.09
C TYR A 308 4.73 -14.48 -6.74
N CYS A 309 3.43 -14.18 -6.74
CA CYS A 309 2.59 -14.15 -5.54
C CYS A 309 1.75 -15.42 -5.37
N THR A 310 1.59 -16.21 -6.44
CA THR A 310 0.84 -17.47 -6.43
C THR A 310 1.74 -18.62 -6.85
N ALA A 311 1.43 -19.83 -6.40
CA ALA A 311 2.19 -21.01 -6.80
C ALA A 311 2.22 -21.14 -8.33
N THR A 312 3.42 -21.37 -8.89
CA THR A 312 3.60 -21.53 -10.33
C THR A 312 3.30 -22.95 -10.76
N THR A 313 2.68 -23.10 -11.92
CA THR A 313 2.48 -24.41 -12.57
C THR A 313 3.74 -24.84 -13.33
N SER A 314 3.89 -26.15 -13.56
CA SER A 314 5.02 -26.69 -14.35
C SER A 314 5.13 -26.06 -15.74
N GLY A 315 4.00 -25.71 -16.37
CA GLY A 315 3.98 -25.05 -17.67
C GLY A 315 4.51 -23.59 -17.63
N GLU A 316 4.32 -22.88 -16.52
CA GLU A 316 4.88 -21.54 -16.32
C GLU A 316 6.39 -21.60 -16.11
N ASP A 317 6.89 -22.60 -15.41
CA ASP A 317 8.33 -22.80 -15.23
C ASP A 317 9.05 -23.06 -16.56
N VAL A 318 8.43 -23.81 -17.50
CA VAL A 318 8.97 -24.03 -18.85
C VAL A 318 8.95 -22.73 -19.69
N ARG A 319 7.87 -21.95 -19.61
CA ARG A 319 7.79 -20.64 -20.29
C ARG A 319 8.84 -19.65 -19.77
N ASP A 320 9.11 -19.68 -18.48
CA ASP A 320 10.10 -18.81 -17.87
C ASP A 320 11.53 -19.21 -18.23
N PHE A 321 11.78 -20.49 -18.39
CA PHE A 321 13.03 -20.99 -18.96
C PHE A 321 13.28 -20.40 -20.36
N ALA A 322 12.29 -20.45 -21.23
CA ALA A 322 12.38 -19.87 -22.57
C ALA A 322 12.57 -18.34 -22.53
N LYS A 323 11.91 -17.66 -21.56
CA LYS A 323 12.10 -16.21 -21.35
C LYS A 323 13.53 -15.86 -20.92
N VAL A 324 14.13 -16.60 -20.00
CA VAL A 324 15.52 -16.39 -19.56
C VAL A 324 16.48 -16.47 -20.74
N PHE A 325 16.30 -17.47 -21.60
CA PHE A 325 17.12 -17.64 -22.80
C PHE A 325 16.98 -16.46 -23.76
N LYS A 326 15.74 -16.03 -24.02
CA LYS A 326 15.44 -14.88 -24.88
C LYS A 326 15.93 -13.54 -24.26
N ASN A 327 15.92 -13.43 -22.94
CA ASN A 327 16.29 -12.20 -22.23
C ASN A 327 17.81 -11.99 -22.09
N LYS A 328 18.62 -13.03 -22.33
CA LYS A 328 20.09 -12.94 -22.32
C LYS A 328 20.61 -11.86 -23.27
N PHE A 329 19.87 -11.62 -24.34
CA PHE A 329 20.22 -10.67 -25.40
C PHE A 329 19.50 -9.31 -25.30
N LYS A 330 18.65 -9.09 -24.27
CA LYS A 330 17.90 -7.84 -24.12
C LYS A 330 18.63 -6.82 -23.26
N SER A 331 18.62 -5.56 -23.70
CA SER A 331 19.24 -4.45 -22.99
C SER A 331 18.39 -3.96 -21.81
N LYS A 332 19.02 -3.20 -20.89
CA LYS A 332 18.34 -2.52 -19.77
C LYS A 332 17.19 -1.61 -20.27
N LYS A 333 17.36 -0.93 -21.40
CA LYS A 333 16.35 -0.07 -22.03
C LYS A 333 15.09 -0.83 -22.45
N HIS A 334 15.21 -2.10 -22.85
CA HIS A 334 14.04 -2.92 -23.21
C HIS A 334 13.12 -3.13 -22.00
N TYR A 335 13.67 -3.41 -20.82
CA TYR A 335 12.88 -3.63 -19.60
C TYR A 335 12.24 -2.34 -19.07
N GLN A 336 12.87 -1.20 -19.27
CA GLN A 336 12.29 0.10 -18.91
C GLN A 336 11.05 0.44 -19.75
N LYS A 337 11.02 0.01 -21.02
CA LYS A 337 9.85 0.18 -21.90
C LYS A 337 8.71 -0.82 -21.59
N HIS A 338 9.03 -1.93 -20.93
CA HIS A 338 8.09 -3.01 -20.63
C HIS A 338 8.17 -3.42 -19.15
N PRO A 339 7.78 -2.56 -18.21
CA PRO A 339 7.95 -2.79 -16.78
C PRO A 339 7.23 -4.05 -16.26
N ARG A 340 6.19 -4.50 -16.95
CA ARG A 340 5.46 -5.73 -16.59
C ARG A 340 6.15 -7.04 -16.97
N VAL A 341 7.22 -6.99 -17.76
CA VAL A 341 7.95 -8.19 -18.20
C VAL A 341 8.97 -8.65 -17.16
N GLY A 342 9.39 -7.76 -16.27
CA GLY A 342 10.31 -8.06 -15.19
C GLY A 342 10.13 -7.06 -14.07
N TYR A 343 10.15 -7.57 -12.84
CA TYR A 343 10.10 -6.72 -11.67
C TYR A 343 11.46 -6.03 -11.48
N LEU A 344 11.45 -4.71 -11.40
CA LEU A 344 12.58 -3.93 -10.97
C LEU A 344 12.41 -3.64 -9.48
N PRO A 345 13.38 -3.97 -8.62
CA PRO A 345 13.31 -3.58 -7.22
C PRO A 345 13.06 -2.08 -7.14
N VAL A 346 12.04 -1.71 -6.36
CA VAL A 346 11.75 -0.30 -6.10
C VAL A 346 12.88 0.24 -5.25
N GLN A 347 13.79 0.99 -5.86
CA GLN A 347 14.81 1.72 -5.12
C GLN A 347 14.15 2.85 -4.36
N SER A 348 14.57 3.07 -3.14
CA SER A 348 14.09 4.17 -2.29
C SER A 348 14.64 5.52 -2.75
N VAL A 349 14.38 5.89 -3.99
CA VAL A 349 14.78 7.19 -4.56
C VAL A 349 14.19 8.37 -3.77
N LEU A 350 13.11 8.12 -3.03
CA LEU A 350 12.43 9.13 -2.20
C LEU A 350 13.00 9.26 -0.79
N GLU A 351 13.91 8.41 -0.34
CA GLU A 351 14.44 8.45 1.03
C GLU A 351 15.73 9.28 1.18
N GLY A 352 16.22 9.91 0.11
CA GLY A 352 17.43 10.72 0.17
C GLY A 352 18.68 9.92 0.57
N ASP A 353 18.63 8.61 0.41
CA ASP A 353 19.83 7.79 0.46
C ASP A 353 20.70 8.19 -0.72
N ASN A 354 21.62 9.10 -0.45
CA ASN A 354 22.71 9.38 -1.37
C ASN A 354 23.35 8.04 -1.72
N LEU A 355 23.12 7.59 -2.93
CA LEU A 355 23.91 6.55 -3.57
C LEU A 355 25.28 7.15 -3.89
N GLU A 356 25.99 7.62 -2.87
CA GLU A 356 27.41 7.84 -2.89
C GLU A 356 28.08 6.58 -2.34
N SER A 357 28.42 5.72 -3.25
CA SER A 357 29.66 4.92 -3.34
C SER A 357 29.45 3.73 -4.26
#